data_c2c4bb8eecea4285efa218992adfc79f
#
_entry.id   c2c4bb8eecea4285efa218992adfc79f
#
_cell.length_a   1.000
_cell.length_b   1.000
_cell.length_c   1.000
_cell.angle_alpha   90.00
_cell.angle_beta   90.00
_cell.angle_gamma   90.00
#
_symmetry.space_group_name_H-M   'P 1'
#
loop_
_entity.id
_entity.type
_entity.pdbx_description
1 polymer ?
#
loop_
_entity_poly.entity_id
_entity_poly.type
_entity_poly.pdbx_seq_one_letter_code
_entity_poly.pdbx_strand_id
1 'polypeptide(L)'
;GLRAAVGAGPLRMNRLVVQQAAAGVAQYLLKNDPGARRRGVVIGFDARRKSDVFALDTARVMAAVGIPARLFDQMVATPVLAWSITELDAAAGIVVTASHNPPADNGYKVYLGDGAQIVPPHDIGISACIDAVDPTEVPMVAADDALITSVGDELVDAYLAAIPAVRRRPDVAGVPVAYSAMHGVGGATLVRAFEVAGFDPPHLVAEQFEPDGTFPT
;
A
#
# COMPACT_ATOMS: atom_id res chain seq x y z
N GLY A 1 -10.66 -1.35 6.46
CA GLY A 1 -10.12 -2.00 5.26
C GLY A 1 -10.80 -3.34 5.01
N LEU A 2 -10.73 -3.83 3.76
CA LEU A 2 -11.26 -5.13 3.38
C LEU A 2 -10.21 -6.22 3.66
N ARG A 3 -10.65 -7.41 4.10
CA ARG A 3 -9.80 -8.61 4.21
C ARG A 3 -10.65 -9.85 4.07
N ALA A 4 -10.26 -10.76 3.18
CA ALA A 4 -10.91 -12.05 3.00
C ALA A 4 -10.01 -13.01 2.21
N ALA A 5 -10.36 -14.29 2.20
CA ALA A 5 -9.71 -15.26 1.35
C ALA A 5 -9.88 -14.92 -0.14
N VAL A 6 -8.82 -15.14 -0.91
CA VAL A 6 -8.84 -14.93 -2.38
C VAL A 6 -9.72 -16.02 -3.01
N GLY A 7 -10.73 -15.61 -3.77
CA GLY A 7 -11.66 -16.54 -4.43
C GLY A 7 -12.83 -15.85 -5.10
N ALA A 8 -13.68 -16.62 -5.75
CA ALA A 8 -14.91 -16.13 -6.39
C ALA A 8 -15.99 -15.80 -5.34
N GLY A 9 -16.82 -14.81 -5.64
CA GLY A 9 -17.96 -14.39 -4.84
C GLY A 9 -17.78 -13.07 -4.12
N PRO A 10 -18.88 -12.43 -3.68
CA PRO A 10 -18.88 -11.06 -3.15
C PRO A 10 -18.23 -10.92 -1.77
N LEU A 11 -18.12 -12.01 -1.00
CA LEU A 11 -17.50 -12.03 0.33
C LEU A 11 -16.03 -12.51 0.29
N ARG A 12 -15.41 -12.49 -0.90
CA ARG A 12 -14.02 -12.91 -1.10
C ARG A 12 -13.23 -11.85 -1.84
N MET A 13 -11.90 -11.86 -1.64
CA MET A 13 -11.02 -10.98 -2.40
C MET A 13 -10.86 -11.51 -3.84
N ASN A 14 -11.30 -10.70 -4.79
CA ASN A 14 -11.17 -10.94 -6.22
C ASN A 14 -11.18 -9.61 -6.98
N ARG A 15 -10.95 -9.67 -8.30
CA ARG A 15 -10.83 -8.47 -9.13
C ARG A 15 -12.09 -7.59 -9.08
N LEU A 16 -13.30 -8.17 -9.14
CA LEU A 16 -14.54 -7.39 -9.12
C LEU A 16 -14.72 -6.65 -7.79
N VAL A 17 -14.47 -7.32 -6.67
CA VAL A 17 -14.56 -6.70 -5.33
C VAL A 17 -13.52 -5.59 -5.18
N VAL A 18 -12.30 -5.78 -5.68
CA VAL A 18 -11.25 -4.75 -5.66
C VAL A 18 -11.60 -3.57 -6.55
N GLN A 19 -12.10 -3.81 -7.75
CA GLN A 19 -12.55 -2.77 -8.69
C GLN A 19 -13.70 -1.96 -8.09
N GLN A 20 -14.68 -2.62 -7.47
CA GLN A 20 -15.79 -1.97 -6.75
C GLN A 20 -15.25 -1.12 -5.59
N ALA A 21 -14.34 -1.66 -4.79
CA ALA A 21 -13.71 -0.91 -3.69
C ALA A 21 -12.93 0.31 -4.19
N ALA A 22 -12.14 0.15 -5.26
CA ALA A 22 -11.41 1.24 -5.87
C ALA A 22 -12.33 2.35 -6.40
N ALA A 23 -13.43 1.98 -7.07
CA ALA A 23 -14.42 2.94 -7.55
C ALA A 23 -15.10 3.69 -6.41
N GLY A 24 -15.46 3.01 -5.31
CA GLY A 24 -16.02 3.66 -4.12
C GLY A 24 -15.05 4.62 -3.45
N VAL A 25 -13.77 4.24 -3.32
CA VAL A 25 -12.71 5.14 -2.82
C VAL A 25 -12.56 6.35 -3.74
N ALA A 26 -12.53 6.14 -5.07
CA ALA A 26 -12.43 7.21 -6.06
C ALA A 26 -13.60 8.20 -5.95
N GLN A 27 -14.83 7.71 -5.86
CA GLN A 27 -16.02 8.55 -5.65
C GLN A 27 -15.94 9.34 -4.35
N TYR A 28 -15.49 8.70 -3.27
CA TYR A 28 -15.31 9.37 -1.98
C TYR A 28 -14.28 10.51 -2.08
N LEU A 29 -13.12 10.25 -2.69
CA LEU A 29 -12.08 11.26 -2.88
C LEU A 29 -12.59 12.44 -3.72
N LEU A 30 -13.22 12.18 -4.87
CA LEU A 30 -13.76 13.22 -5.74
C LEU A 30 -14.82 14.09 -5.06
N LYS A 31 -15.58 13.53 -4.11
CA LYS A 31 -16.60 14.26 -3.34
C LYS A 31 -16.00 15.10 -2.21
N ASN A 32 -14.93 14.63 -1.57
CA ASN A 32 -14.44 15.21 -0.32
C ASN A 32 -13.09 15.92 -0.43
N ASP A 33 -12.34 15.70 -1.53
CA ASP A 33 -11.06 16.37 -1.82
C ASP A 33 -11.11 17.00 -3.23
N PRO A 34 -11.33 18.32 -3.35
CA PRO A 34 -11.31 19.01 -4.63
C PRO A 34 -9.97 18.90 -5.37
N GLY A 35 -8.89 18.60 -4.65
CA GLY A 35 -7.55 18.42 -5.21
C GLY A 35 -7.25 17.02 -5.71
N ALA A 36 -8.14 16.03 -5.51
CA ALA A 36 -7.88 14.61 -5.79
C ALA A 36 -7.38 14.36 -7.21
N ARG A 37 -7.96 15.03 -8.23
CA ARG A 37 -7.52 14.90 -9.64
C ARG A 37 -6.12 15.47 -9.90
N ARG A 38 -5.68 16.45 -9.13
CA ARG A 38 -4.33 17.03 -9.24
C ARG A 38 -3.31 16.23 -8.43
N ARG A 39 -3.68 15.86 -7.21
CA ARG A 39 -2.80 15.20 -6.24
C ARG A 39 -2.59 13.73 -6.57
N GLY A 40 -3.63 13.05 -7.07
CA GLY A 40 -3.58 11.63 -7.38
C GLY A 40 -3.51 10.73 -6.17
N VAL A 41 -3.23 9.45 -6.39
CA VAL A 41 -3.07 8.43 -5.34
C VAL A 41 -1.75 7.68 -5.50
N VAL A 42 -1.26 7.11 -4.40
CA VAL A 42 -0.10 6.19 -4.38
C VAL A 42 -0.62 4.78 -4.08
N ILE A 43 -0.16 3.78 -4.83
CA ILE A 43 -0.64 2.41 -4.72
C ILE A 43 0.54 1.46 -4.59
N GLY A 44 0.51 0.60 -3.58
CA GLY A 44 1.53 -0.41 -3.35
C GLY A 44 0.93 -1.76 -2.98
N PHE A 45 1.77 -2.79 -2.97
CA PHE A 45 1.35 -4.16 -2.74
C PHE A 45 2.43 -4.98 -2.04
N ASP A 46 2.00 -6.08 -1.42
CA ASP A 46 2.86 -7.08 -0.79
C ASP A 46 3.06 -8.33 -1.65
N ALA A 47 3.74 -9.35 -1.08
CA ALA A 47 4.05 -10.60 -1.77
C ALA A 47 2.85 -11.56 -1.92
N ARG A 48 1.67 -11.22 -1.38
CA ARG A 48 0.52 -12.12 -1.39
C ARG A 48 0.01 -12.37 -2.80
N ARG A 49 -0.60 -13.54 -2.97
CA ARG A 49 -1.21 -13.96 -4.24
C ARG A 49 -2.13 -12.85 -4.78
N LYS A 50 -1.88 -12.41 -6.02
CA LYS A 50 -2.64 -11.40 -6.76
C LYS A 50 -2.58 -9.97 -6.20
N SER A 51 -1.70 -9.67 -5.27
CA SER A 51 -1.55 -8.30 -4.75
C SER A 51 -1.18 -7.31 -5.86
N ASP A 52 -0.27 -7.69 -6.75
CA ASP A 52 0.13 -6.97 -7.96
C ASP A 52 -1.05 -6.71 -8.92
N VAL A 53 -1.84 -7.75 -9.21
CA VAL A 53 -3.02 -7.65 -10.09
C VAL A 53 -4.06 -6.69 -9.48
N PHE A 54 -4.31 -6.79 -8.19
CA PHE A 54 -5.28 -5.93 -7.49
C PHE A 54 -4.80 -4.48 -7.40
N ALA A 55 -3.50 -4.26 -7.23
CA ALA A 55 -2.91 -2.93 -7.26
C ALA A 55 -3.04 -2.27 -8.64
N LEU A 56 -2.75 -3.01 -9.71
CA LEU A 56 -2.93 -2.54 -11.08
C LEU A 56 -4.41 -2.25 -11.39
N ASP A 57 -5.34 -3.13 -11.02
CA ASP A 57 -6.78 -2.89 -11.19
C ASP A 57 -7.22 -1.60 -10.48
N THR A 58 -6.71 -1.36 -9.26
CA THR A 58 -6.96 -0.12 -8.52
C THR A 58 -6.47 1.10 -9.30
N ALA A 59 -5.25 1.07 -9.83
CA ALA A 59 -4.68 2.17 -10.62
C ALA A 59 -5.53 2.46 -11.85
N ARG A 60 -5.96 1.42 -12.57
CA ARG A 60 -6.80 1.54 -13.77
C ARG A 60 -8.17 2.16 -13.50
N VAL A 61 -8.78 1.83 -12.36
CA VAL A 61 -10.06 2.41 -11.92
C VAL A 61 -9.89 3.89 -11.53
N MET A 62 -8.83 4.22 -10.78
CA MET A 62 -8.53 5.61 -10.41
C MET A 62 -8.30 6.47 -11.64
N ALA A 63 -7.49 6.01 -12.59
CA ALA A 63 -7.21 6.71 -13.84
C ALA A 63 -8.46 6.90 -14.70
N ALA A 64 -9.37 5.91 -14.75
CA ALA A 64 -10.61 6.01 -15.52
C ALA A 64 -11.53 7.16 -15.10
N VAL A 65 -11.42 7.62 -13.84
CA VAL A 65 -12.18 8.78 -13.35
C VAL A 65 -11.32 10.06 -13.27
N GLY A 66 -10.11 10.04 -13.88
CA GLY A 66 -9.21 11.17 -13.95
C GLY A 66 -8.41 11.45 -12.68
N ILE A 67 -8.21 10.46 -11.83
CA ILE A 67 -7.31 10.52 -10.67
C ILE A 67 -5.98 9.87 -11.05
N PRO A 68 -4.86 10.62 -11.13
CA PRO A 68 -3.54 10.03 -11.40
C PRO A 68 -3.17 8.97 -10.37
N ALA A 69 -2.62 7.86 -10.82
CA ALA A 69 -2.22 6.74 -9.98
C ALA A 69 -0.71 6.49 -10.09
N ARG A 70 0.02 6.65 -8.99
CA ARG A 70 1.43 6.30 -8.85
C ARG A 70 1.50 4.89 -8.28
N LEU A 71 1.84 3.93 -9.13
CA LEU A 71 1.88 2.51 -8.78
C LEU A 71 3.34 2.09 -8.51
N PHE A 72 3.61 1.54 -7.33
CA PHE A 72 4.91 0.92 -7.08
C PHE A 72 5.14 -0.23 -8.06
N ASP A 73 6.29 -0.25 -8.70
CA ASP A 73 6.69 -1.27 -9.67
C ASP A 73 7.16 -2.57 -9.01
N GLN A 74 7.42 -2.53 -7.72
CA GLN A 74 7.79 -3.68 -6.89
C GLN A 74 7.03 -3.67 -5.57
N MET A 75 7.13 -4.78 -4.84
CA MET A 75 6.55 -4.91 -3.51
C MET A 75 7.10 -3.85 -2.56
N VAL A 76 6.24 -3.24 -1.77
CA VAL A 76 6.62 -2.16 -0.86
C VAL A 76 6.08 -2.37 0.55
N ALA A 77 6.89 -2.03 1.53
CA ALA A 77 6.45 -2.04 2.93
C ALA A 77 5.42 -0.93 3.21
N THR A 78 4.38 -1.26 3.96
CA THR A 78 3.30 -0.33 4.31
C THR A 78 3.80 1.03 4.85
N PRO A 79 4.83 1.12 5.73
CA PRO A 79 5.33 2.41 6.20
C PRO A 79 5.91 3.29 5.09
N VAL A 80 6.59 2.70 4.12
CA VAL A 80 7.12 3.44 2.96
C VAL A 80 5.98 4.06 2.17
N LEU A 81 4.96 3.28 1.84
CA LEU A 81 3.79 3.79 1.13
C LEU A 81 3.07 4.89 1.92
N ALA A 82 2.84 4.69 3.22
CA ALA A 82 2.18 5.69 4.06
C ALA A 82 2.95 7.02 4.09
N TRP A 83 4.27 6.96 4.19
CA TRP A 83 5.16 8.12 4.11
C TRP A 83 5.13 8.77 2.71
N SER A 84 5.11 7.97 1.65
CA SER A 84 5.08 8.48 0.27
C SER A 84 3.83 9.32 -0.04
N ILE A 85 2.72 9.11 0.67
CA ILE A 85 1.51 9.92 0.51
C ILE A 85 1.80 11.40 0.84
N THR A 86 2.44 11.64 1.97
CA THR A 86 2.79 13.00 2.41
C THR A 86 3.92 13.60 1.59
N GLU A 87 4.92 12.80 1.23
CA GLU A 87 6.05 13.24 0.40
C GLU A 87 5.61 13.71 -0.99
N LEU A 88 4.64 13.02 -1.59
CA LEU A 88 4.13 13.33 -2.92
C LEU A 88 2.91 14.26 -2.93
N ASP A 89 2.49 14.78 -1.78
CA ASP A 89 1.21 15.51 -1.63
C ASP A 89 0.04 14.74 -2.27
N ALA A 90 0.01 13.40 -2.13
CA ALA A 90 -1.05 12.60 -2.71
C ALA A 90 -2.36 12.72 -1.91
N ALA A 91 -3.51 12.60 -2.59
CA ALA A 91 -4.82 12.68 -1.95
C ALA A 91 -5.11 11.47 -1.05
N ALA A 92 -4.56 10.31 -1.42
CA ALA A 92 -4.70 9.06 -0.68
C ALA A 92 -3.61 8.05 -1.05
N GLY A 93 -3.49 7.01 -0.26
CA GLY A 93 -2.69 5.83 -0.57
C GLY A 93 -3.48 4.54 -0.38
N ILE A 94 -3.16 3.55 -1.19
CA ILE A 94 -3.77 2.22 -1.13
C ILE A 94 -2.68 1.16 -1.02
N VAL A 95 -2.78 0.28 -0.02
CA VAL A 95 -1.91 -0.89 0.11
C VAL A 95 -2.73 -2.15 -0.05
N VAL A 96 -2.38 -2.94 -1.06
CA VAL A 96 -2.96 -4.27 -1.27
C VAL A 96 -2.19 -5.26 -0.41
N THR A 97 -2.76 -5.58 0.74
CA THR A 97 -2.16 -6.46 1.76
C THR A 97 -3.19 -6.94 2.75
N ALA A 98 -3.07 -8.17 3.22
CA ALA A 98 -3.83 -8.66 4.38
C ALA A 98 -3.01 -8.64 5.68
N SER A 99 -1.83 -7.99 5.70
CA SER A 99 -0.97 -7.88 6.89
C SER A 99 -0.52 -9.25 7.42
N HIS A 100 -1.02 -9.66 8.59
CA HIS A 100 -0.70 -10.92 9.29
C HIS A 100 -1.80 -12.01 9.15
N ASN A 101 -2.76 -11.82 8.26
CA ASN A 101 -3.78 -12.83 7.99
C ASN A 101 -3.18 -14.09 7.33
N PRO A 102 -3.86 -15.24 7.38
CA PRO A 102 -3.42 -16.46 6.71
C PRO A 102 -3.04 -16.26 5.23
N PRO A 103 -2.21 -17.15 4.66
CA PRO A 103 -1.74 -17.04 3.26
C PRO A 103 -2.85 -16.97 2.21
N ALA A 104 -3.99 -17.59 2.48
CA ALA A 104 -5.15 -17.60 1.58
C ALA A 104 -5.82 -16.22 1.44
N ASP A 105 -5.58 -15.32 2.41
CA ASP A 105 -6.22 -14.02 2.45
C ASP A 105 -5.45 -12.97 1.65
N ASN A 106 -6.20 -11.99 1.14
CA ASN A 106 -5.67 -10.70 0.69
C ASN A 106 -6.54 -9.58 1.27
N GLY A 107 -6.13 -8.33 1.07
CA GLY A 107 -6.84 -7.21 1.64
C GLY A 107 -6.55 -5.89 0.93
N TYR A 108 -7.25 -4.87 1.38
CA TYR A 108 -7.23 -3.54 0.79
C TYR A 108 -7.27 -2.49 1.90
N LYS A 109 -6.15 -1.82 2.14
CA LYS A 109 -6.02 -0.76 3.13
C LYS A 109 -6.01 0.59 2.44
N VAL A 110 -6.72 1.57 3.00
CA VAL A 110 -6.79 2.94 2.50
C VAL A 110 -6.22 3.89 3.54
N TYR A 111 -5.41 4.83 3.08
CA TYR A 111 -4.81 5.93 3.84
C TYR A 111 -5.24 7.24 3.18
N LEU A 112 -5.46 8.31 3.96
CA LEU A 112 -5.75 9.63 3.43
C LEU A 112 -4.47 10.46 3.23
N GLY A 113 -4.63 11.68 2.76
CA GLY A 113 -3.53 12.57 2.39
C GLY A 113 -2.58 12.97 3.51
N ASP A 114 -2.92 12.68 4.75
CA ASP A 114 -2.07 12.84 5.94
C ASP A 114 -1.18 11.61 6.22
N GLY A 115 -1.28 10.55 5.39
CA GLY A 115 -0.56 9.30 5.58
C GLY A 115 -1.15 8.39 6.66
N ALA A 116 -2.27 8.75 7.29
CA ALA A 116 -2.93 7.94 8.29
C ALA A 116 -3.97 6.99 7.69
N GLN A 117 -4.07 5.78 8.24
CA GLN A 117 -5.11 4.83 7.85
C GLN A 117 -6.48 5.38 8.21
N ILE A 118 -7.47 5.19 7.30
CA ILE A 118 -8.84 5.67 7.50
C ILE A 118 -9.45 5.19 8.81
N VAL A 119 -10.13 6.11 9.49
CA VAL A 119 -10.90 5.91 10.71
C VAL A 119 -12.26 6.60 10.56
N PRO A 120 -13.23 6.37 11.45
CA PRO A 120 -14.49 7.14 11.43
C PRO A 120 -14.24 8.66 11.42
N PRO A 121 -14.99 9.43 10.60
CA PRO A 121 -16.13 9.04 9.77
C PRO A 121 -15.76 8.60 8.34
N HIS A 122 -14.49 8.61 7.97
CA HIS A 122 -14.04 8.38 6.59
C HIS A 122 -14.34 6.96 6.10
N ASP A 123 -14.10 5.96 6.94
CA ASP A 123 -14.39 4.55 6.65
C ASP A 123 -15.87 4.30 6.36
N ILE A 124 -16.78 4.94 7.11
CA ILE A 124 -18.23 4.85 6.90
C ILE A 124 -18.60 5.48 5.54
N GLY A 125 -18.04 6.67 5.25
CA GLY A 125 -18.31 7.36 3.99
C GLY A 125 -17.78 6.59 2.77
N ILE A 126 -16.59 5.98 2.88
CA ILE A 126 -16.01 5.14 1.82
C ILE A 126 -16.88 3.87 1.64
N SER A 127 -17.29 3.21 2.74
CA SER A 127 -18.14 2.02 2.66
C SER A 127 -19.45 2.34 1.92
N ALA A 128 -20.11 3.44 2.26
CA ALA A 128 -21.34 3.86 1.59
C ALA A 128 -21.13 4.12 0.09
N CYS A 129 -19.98 4.68 -0.31
CA CYS A 129 -19.62 4.84 -1.72
C CYS A 129 -19.41 3.48 -2.40
N ILE A 130 -18.73 2.54 -1.74
CA ILE A 130 -18.50 1.18 -2.28
C ILE A 130 -19.82 0.46 -2.49
N ASP A 131 -20.74 0.52 -1.52
CA ASP A 131 -22.05 -0.14 -1.58
C ASP A 131 -22.94 0.41 -2.70
N ALA A 132 -22.72 1.66 -3.12
CA ALA A 132 -23.44 2.30 -4.21
C ALA A 132 -22.91 1.96 -5.61
N VAL A 133 -21.75 1.29 -5.72
CA VAL A 133 -21.12 0.92 -7.01
C VAL A 133 -21.67 -0.42 -7.49
N ASP A 134 -22.15 -0.47 -8.74
CA ASP A 134 -22.35 -1.74 -9.44
C ASP A 134 -20.98 -2.32 -9.89
N PRO A 135 -20.55 -3.47 -9.35
CA PRO A 135 -19.24 -4.03 -9.68
C PRO A 135 -19.09 -4.46 -11.15
N THR A 136 -20.19 -4.60 -11.88
CA THR A 136 -20.17 -4.99 -13.30
C THR A 136 -20.00 -3.80 -14.24
N GLU A 137 -20.17 -2.57 -13.76
CA GLU A 137 -20.11 -1.33 -14.53
C GLU A 137 -18.91 -0.42 -14.17
N VAL A 138 -17.93 -0.94 -13.44
CA VAL A 138 -16.75 -0.16 -13.02
C VAL A 138 -15.88 0.16 -14.24
N PRO A 139 -15.68 1.44 -14.57
CA PRO A 139 -14.83 1.84 -15.69
C PRO A 139 -13.35 1.58 -15.38
N MET A 140 -12.61 1.15 -16.40
CA MET A 140 -11.17 0.93 -16.31
C MET A 140 -10.48 1.37 -17.60
N VAL A 141 -9.34 2.03 -17.47
CA VAL A 141 -8.46 2.34 -18.62
C VAL A 141 -7.51 1.17 -18.93
N ALA A 142 -6.75 1.26 -20.01
CA ALA A 142 -5.65 0.34 -20.30
C ALA A 142 -4.55 0.44 -19.21
N ALA A 143 -3.72 -0.60 -19.09
CA ALA A 143 -2.67 -0.64 -18.07
C ALA A 143 -1.53 0.38 -18.32
N ASP A 144 -1.37 0.82 -19.56
CA ASP A 144 -0.40 1.79 -20.05
C ASP A 144 -0.99 3.21 -20.22
N ASP A 145 -2.13 3.50 -19.60
CA ASP A 145 -2.73 4.83 -19.62
C ASP A 145 -1.80 5.88 -19.00
N ALA A 146 -1.75 7.06 -19.60
CA ALA A 146 -0.86 8.15 -19.20
C ALA A 146 -1.07 8.66 -17.76
N LEU A 147 -2.21 8.39 -17.14
CA LEU A 147 -2.49 8.70 -15.73
C LEU A 147 -1.95 7.64 -14.75
N ILE A 148 -1.42 6.52 -15.26
CA ILE A 148 -0.76 5.49 -14.44
C ILE A 148 0.74 5.63 -14.62
N THR A 149 1.45 6.01 -13.56
CA THR A 149 2.90 6.16 -13.57
C THR A 149 3.54 5.19 -12.58
N SER A 150 4.69 4.63 -12.97
CA SER A 150 5.48 3.78 -12.08
C SER A 150 6.27 4.65 -11.10
N VAL A 151 6.39 4.16 -9.87
CA VAL A 151 7.30 4.68 -8.84
C VAL A 151 8.02 3.50 -8.20
N GLY A 152 9.24 3.71 -7.75
CA GLY A 152 10.08 2.60 -7.28
C GLY A 152 11.09 3.01 -6.23
N ASP A 153 12.33 2.62 -6.44
CA ASP A 153 13.42 2.77 -5.46
C ASP A 153 13.65 4.22 -5.02
N GLU A 154 13.36 5.21 -5.86
CA GLU A 154 13.51 6.63 -5.52
C GLU A 154 12.69 7.03 -4.28
N LEU A 155 11.48 6.47 -4.12
CA LEU A 155 10.65 6.73 -2.94
C LEU A 155 11.14 5.95 -1.71
N VAL A 156 11.65 4.74 -1.92
CA VAL A 156 12.28 3.96 -0.84
C VAL A 156 13.54 4.68 -0.34
N ASP A 157 14.36 5.19 -1.25
CA ASP A 157 15.57 5.94 -0.93
C ASP A 157 15.26 7.25 -0.20
N ALA A 158 14.26 7.99 -0.64
CA ALA A 158 13.81 9.20 0.02
C ALA A 158 13.25 8.92 1.44
N TYR A 159 12.47 7.84 1.61
CA TYR A 159 12.02 7.38 2.92
C TYR A 159 13.19 7.07 3.85
N LEU A 160 14.19 6.32 3.36
CA LEU A 160 15.38 5.98 4.14
C LEU A 160 16.19 7.23 4.50
N ALA A 161 16.31 8.19 3.59
CA ALA A 161 17.00 9.47 3.88
C ALA A 161 16.32 10.30 4.97
N ALA A 162 15.01 10.12 5.20
CA ALA A 162 14.28 10.80 6.25
C ALA A 162 14.47 10.16 7.65
N ILE A 163 14.91 8.90 7.74
CA ILE A 163 15.01 8.15 9.00
C ILE A 163 15.96 8.80 10.01
N PRO A 164 17.18 9.29 9.66
CA PRO A 164 18.09 9.89 10.63
C PRO A 164 17.46 11.05 11.41
N ALA A 165 16.55 11.81 10.79
CA ALA A 165 15.90 12.96 11.42
C ALA A 165 14.98 12.58 12.61
N VAL A 166 14.49 11.33 12.66
CA VAL A 166 13.64 10.85 13.76
C VAL A 166 14.43 10.22 14.90
N ARG A 167 15.75 10.00 14.74
CA ARG A 167 16.63 9.47 15.78
C ARG A 167 16.86 10.52 16.87
N ARG A 168 16.22 10.35 18.03
CA ARG A 168 16.27 11.32 19.15
C ARG A 168 17.54 11.24 20.00
N ARG A 169 18.21 10.10 20.02
CA ARG A 169 19.39 9.85 20.86
C ARG A 169 20.54 9.29 20.00
N PRO A 170 21.20 10.15 19.18
CA PRO A 170 22.31 9.73 18.32
C PRO A 170 23.57 9.34 19.12
N ASP A 171 23.65 9.77 20.37
CA ASP A 171 24.72 9.50 21.34
C ASP A 171 24.63 8.10 21.98
N VAL A 172 23.50 7.42 21.85
CA VAL A 172 23.28 6.11 22.45
C VAL A 172 23.67 5.01 21.46
N ALA A 173 24.55 4.11 21.88
CA ALA A 173 24.87 2.90 21.14
C ALA A 173 23.64 2.00 21.02
N GLY A 174 23.58 1.26 19.91
CA GLY A 174 22.54 0.27 19.69
C GLY A 174 22.63 -0.90 20.67
N VAL A 175 21.53 -1.61 20.81
CA VAL A 175 21.49 -2.92 21.45
C VAL A 175 21.47 -4.01 20.37
N PRO A 176 21.97 -5.24 20.62
CA PRO A 176 21.81 -6.34 19.71
C PRO A 176 20.34 -6.59 19.39
N VAL A 177 19.99 -6.66 18.10
CA VAL A 177 18.62 -6.87 17.63
C VAL A 177 18.57 -8.14 16.81
N ALA A 178 17.65 -9.05 17.12
CA ALA A 178 17.25 -10.16 16.25
C ALA A 178 16.00 -9.74 15.48
N TYR A 179 15.99 -9.98 14.16
CA TYR A 179 14.91 -9.58 13.29
C TYR A 179 14.45 -10.73 12.38
N SER A 180 13.14 -10.89 12.28
CA SER A 180 12.49 -11.71 11.27
C SER A 180 11.53 -10.85 10.46
N ALA A 181 11.60 -10.94 9.13
CA ALA A 181 10.60 -10.37 8.24
C ALA A 181 9.30 -11.20 8.22
N MET A 182 9.33 -12.43 8.74
CA MET A 182 8.23 -13.40 8.67
C MET A 182 7.68 -13.54 7.23
N HIS A 183 8.59 -13.62 6.27
CA HIS A 183 8.30 -13.62 4.83
C HIS A 183 7.57 -12.36 4.31
N GLY A 184 7.55 -11.29 5.08
CA GLY A 184 7.01 -9.99 4.66
C GLY A 184 8.00 -9.19 3.81
N VAL A 185 7.50 -8.10 3.22
CA VAL A 185 8.25 -7.27 2.25
C VAL A 185 9.14 -6.20 2.89
N GLY A 186 9.25 -6.17 4.23
CA GLY A 186 9.99 -5.13 4.95
C GLY A 186 11.47 -5.43 5.19
N GLY A 187 11.97 -6.63 4.88
CA GLY A 187 13.31 -7.10 5.28
C GLY A 187 14.43 -6.21 4.77
N ALA A 188 14.55 -6.07 3.46
CA ALA A 188 15.59 -5.26 2.83
C ALA A 188 15.54 -3.78 3.26
N THR A 189 14.34 -3.20 3.29
CA THR A 189 14.14 -1.81 3.74
C THR A 189 14.58 -1.62 5.20
N LEU A 190 14.28 -2.58 6.09
CA LEU A 190 14.67 -2.49 7.49
C LEU A 190 16.20 -2.55 7.66
N VAL A 191 16.88 -3.46 6.96
CA VAL A 191 18.36 -3.54 7.02
C VAL A 191 18.99 -2.21 6.62
N ARG A 192 18.55 -1.63 5.50
CA ARG A 192 18.98 -0.30 5.06
C ARG A 192 18.63 0.81 6.06
N ALA A 193 17.46 0.71 6.71
CA ALA A 193 17.05 1.66 7.74
C ALA A 193 17.99 1.65 8.96
N PHE A 194 18.45 0.47 9.39
CA PHE A 194 19.46 0.34 10.44
C PHE A 194 20.76 1.02 10.04
N GLU A 195 21.23 0.77 8.81
CA GLU A 195 22.47 1.36 8.27
C GLU A 195 22.40 2.89 8.26
N VAL A 196 21.36 3.49 7.63
CA VAL A 196 21.24 4.95 7.55
C VAL A 196 20.98 5.61 8.90
N ALA A 197 20.36 4.89 9.84
CA ALA A 197 20.18 5.34 11.21
C ALA A 197 21.48 5.25 12.05
N GLY A 198 22.54 4.61 11.55
CA GLY A 198 23.81 4.41 12.25
C GLY A 198 23.70 3.41 13.40
N PHE A 199 22.89 2.35 13.23
CA PHE A 199 22.84 1.19 14.12
C PHE A 199 23.63 0.02 13.55
N ASP A 200 24.08 -0.87 14.43
CA ASP A 200 24.66 -2.13 14.02
C ASP A 200 23.63 -2.97 13.24
N PRO A 201 24.07 -3.76 12.22
CA PRO A 201 23.18 -4.63 11.48
C PRO A 201 22.44 -5.60 12.42
N PRO A 202 21.14 -5.84 12.24
CA PRO A 202 20.41 -6.82 13.04
C PRO A 202 20.82 -8.26 12.67
N HIS A 203 20.71 -9.17 13.63
CA HIS A 203 20.83 -10.61 13.39
C HIS A 203 19.55 -11.08 12.68
N LEU A 204 19.69 -11.49 11.42
CA LEU A 204 18.54 -11.88 10.58
C LEU A 204 18.20 -13.36 10.79
N VAL A 205 16.90 -13.65 10.88
CA VAL A 205 16.37 -15.00 10.74
C VAL A 205 16.28 -15.28 9.24
N ALA A 206 17.33 -15.92 8.69
CA ALA A 206 17.55 -16.08 7.26
C ALA A 206 16.39 -16.81 6.55
N GLU A 207 15.83 -17.84 7.19
CA GLU A 207 14.75 -18.68 6.65
C GLU A 207 13.45 -17.88 6.43
N GLN A 208 13.29 -16.75 7.13
CA GLN A 208 12.09 -15.92 7.08
C GLN A 208 12.32 -14.54 6.47
N PHE A 209 13.50 -14.30 5.89
CA PHE A 209 13.89 -12.97 5.44
C PHE A 209 13.26 -12.58 4.11
N GLU A 210 13.30 -13.51 3.13
CA GLU A 210 12.79 -13.23 1.79
C GLU A 210 11.25 -13.19 1.77
N PRO A 211 10.66 -12.25 1.00
CA PRO A 211 9.21 -12.18 0.84
C PRO A 211 8.64 -13.45 0.20
N ASP A 212 7.68 -14.08 0.87
CA ASP A 212 6.94 -15.22 0.34
C ASP A 212 5.47 -15.16 0.80
N GLY A 213 4.55 -14.97 -0.15
CA GLY A 213 3.12 -14.90 0.12
C GLY A 213 2.48 -16.22 0.61
N THR A 214 3.24 -17.32 0.64
CA THR A 214 2.79 -18.62 1.20
C THR A 214 3.12 -18.78 2.67
N PHE A 215 4.04 -17.94 3.22
CA PHE A 215 4.46 -17.94 4.62
C PHE A 215 4.82 -19.34 5.12
N PRO A 216 5.85 -19.99 4.57
CA PRO A 216 6.11 -21.44 4.76
C PRO A 216 6.63 -21.82 6.15
N THR A 217 7.05 -20.85 6.99
CA THR A 217 7.60 -21.10 8.35
C THR A 217 6.94 -20.23 9.40
#